data_817530f922db82bf7a6ed7080a0e1e6c
#
_entry.id   817530f922db82bf7a6ed7080a0e1e6c
#
_cell.length_a   1.000
_cell.length_b   1.000
_cell.length_c   1.000
_cell.angle_alpha   90.00
_cell.angle_beta   90.00
_cell.angle_gamma   90.00
#
_symmetry.space_group_name_H-M   'P 1'
#
loop_
_entity.id
_entity.type
_entity.pdbx_description
1 polymer ?
#
loop_
_entity_poly.entity_id
_entity_poly.type
_entity_poly.pdbx_seq_one_letter_code
_entity_poly.pdbx_strand_id
1 'polypeptide(L)'
;MHISVEHGEKHAVIHLRGEFDTYYCSRLQEQVEELADAGVPHVVLNLRLVRFINSTALGAIIKASKTLVARGGKLVVAKPSPFCREIIEKIGLDRVVPIYDTDEAAVTGLFGGAVPASKGGELPEEDESSVLFNPTDPQRIEHFLSSSRRFKPGAINPVHAHQFGANWTGVGRMASLDDQGLHFTWTGGDTGLDPFGMGQLLAIGTELKVKFRLPLFKKGFCEATATITEVEERTDGVKIGASFARIDDKTREAVRQYAEDLKLIRDEVRKAQG
;
A
#
# COMPACT_ATOMS: atom_id res chain seq x y z
N MET A 1 1.66 9.50 18.46
CA MET A 1 1.38 8.05 18.65
C MET A 1 1.41 7.70 20.13
N HIS A 2 0.66 6.71 20.55
CA HIS A 2 0.71 6.13 21.91
C HIS A 2 1.23 4.70 21.80
N ILE A 3 2.16 4.33 22.70
CA ILE A 3 2.69 2.99 22.84
C ILE A 3 2.30 2.49 24.22
N SER A 4 1.70 1.31 24.31
CA SER A 4 1.43 0.62 25.56
C SER A 4 1.85 -0.84 25.46
N VAL A 5 2.34 -1.40 26.55
CA VAL A 5 2.83 -2.78 26.64
C VAL A 5 1.93 -3.55 27.59
N GLU A 6 1.46 -4.70 27.13
CA GLU A 6 0.73 -5.67 27.93
C GLU A 6 1.63 -6.92 28.10
N HIS A 7 1.85 -7.32 29.35
CA HIS A 7 2.71 -8.44 29.68
C HIS A 7 1.91 -9.72 29.85
N GLY A 8 2.25 -10.75 29.08
CA GLY A 8 1.84 -12.13 29.28
C GLY A 8 2.90 -12.93 30.05
N GLU A 9 2.67 -14.23 30.26
CA GLU A 9 3.61 -15.09 30.99
C GLU A 9 4.98 -15.25 30.30
N LYS A 10 5.01 -15.39 28.96
CA LYS A 10 6.22 -15.63 28.16
C LYS A 10 6.33 -14.72 26.94
N HIS A 11 5.45 -13.73 26.83
CA HIS A 11 5.42 -12.80 25.72
C HIS A 11 4.93 -11.43 26.18
N ALA A 12 5.08 -10.45 25.32
CA ALA A 12 4.46 -9.14 25.49
C ALA A 12 3.71 -8.73 24.23
N VAL A 13 2.67 -7.93 24.40
CA VAL A 13 1.93 -7.29 23.31
C VAL A 13 2.21 -5.80 23.36
N ILE A 14 2.82 -5.26 22.31
CA ILE A 14 3.02 -3.81 22.12
C ILE A 14 1.89 -3.28 21.27
N HIS A 15 1.02 -2.46 21.85
CA HIS A 15 -0.06 -1.79 21.14
C HIS A 15 0.40 -0.43 20.63
N LEU A 16 0.33 -0.22 19.33
CA LEU A 16 0.59 1.07 18.69
C LEU A 16 -0.73 1.74 18.31
N ARG A 17 -0.85 3.03 18.60
CA ARG A 17 -2.04 3.82 18.26
C ARG A 17 -1.67 5.16 17.64
N GLY A 18 -2.23 5.46 16.47
CA GLY A 18 -2.04 6.70 15.75
C GLY A 18 -1.13 6.54 14.55
N GLU A 19 -0.20 7.47 14.34
CA GLU A 19 0.72 7.47 13.20
C GLU A 19 2.09 6.95 13.63
N PHE A 20 2.58 5.92 12.97
CA PHE A 20 3.89 5.34 13.23
C PHE A 20 4.89 5.88 12.21
N ASP A 21 5.61 6.89 12.60
CA ASP A 21 6.61 7.59 11.80
C ASP A 21 7.99 7.60 12.48
N THR A 22 8.95 8.24 11.83
CA THR A 22 10.34 8.33 12.28
C THR A 22 10.51 8.76 13.73
N TYR A 23 9.63 9.63 14.21
CA TYR A 23 9.71 10.17 15.58
C TYR A 23 9.53 9.10 16.66
N TYR A 24 8.79 8.02 16.35
CA TYR A 24 8.48 6.97 17.33
C TYR A 24 9.31 5.69 17.18
N CYS A 25 10.19 5.63 16.17
CA CYS A 25 11.01 4.45 15.91
C CYS A 25 11.94 4.12 17.10
N SER A 26 12.55 5.15 17.70
CA SER A 26 13.43 4.98 18.87
C SER A 26 12.69 4.40 20.07
N ARG A 27 11.46 4.89 20.33
CA ARG A 27 10.62 4.39 21.43
C ARG A 27 10.21 2.93 21.25
N LEU A 28 9.89 2.50 20.01
CA LEU A 28 9.64 1.09 19.75
C LEU A 28 10.89 0.25 20.04
N GLN A 29 12.06 0.72 19.59
CA GLN A 29 13.32 0.02 19.79
C GLN A 29 13.67 -0.10 21.30
N GLU A 30 13.53 0.98 22.07
CA GLU A 30 13.71 0.99 23.53
C GLU A 30 12.81 -0.03 24.22
N GLN A 31 11.51 -0.05 23.89
CA GLN A 31 10.57 -1.02 24.47
C GLN A 31 10.93 -2.47 24.11
N VAL A 32 11.37 -2.72 22.90
CA VAL A 32 11.81 -4.06 22.45
C VAL A 32 13.08 -4.50 23.19
N GLU A 33 14.04 -3.60 23.38
CA GLU A 33 15.28 -3.87 24.12
C GLU A 33 15.00 -4.12 25.61
N GLU A 34 14.17 -3.29 26.25
CA GLU A 34 13.71 -3.46 27.64
C GLU A 34 13.05 -4.83 27.87
N LEU A 35 12.14 -5.23 26.96
CA LEU A 35 11.48 -6.54 27.03
C LEU A 35 12.47 -7.69 26.85
N ALA A 36 13.38 -7.58 25.91
CA ALA A 36 14.39 -8.61 25.65
C ALA A 36 15.35 -8.75 26.85
N ASP A 37 15.77 -7.64 27.47
CA ASP A 37 16.66 -7.63 28.64
C ASP A 37 15.94 -8.14 29.89
N ALA A 38 14.61 -7.95 29.99
CA ALA A 38 13.77 -8.54 31.03
C ALA A 38 13.49 -10.05 30.83
N GLY A 39 14.04 -10.67 29.79
CA GLY A 39 13.84 -12.10 29.49
C GLY A 39 12.53 -12.42 28.78
N VAL A 40 11.87 -11.44 28.16
CA VAL A 40 10.63 -11.59 27.39
C VAL A 40 10.88 -11.25 25.91
N PRO A 41 11.63 -12.09 25.16
CA PRO A 41 12.01 -11.78 23.78
C PRO A 41 10.92 -12.12 22.75
N HIS A 42 9.76 -12.61 23.15
CA HIS A 42 8.64 -12.92 22.27
C HIS A 42 7.63 -11.78 22.28
N VAL A 43 7.45 -11.09 21.15
CA VAL A 43 6.65 -9.86 21.09
C VAL A 43 5.62 -9.92 19.97
N VAL A 44 4.39 -9.55 20.30
CA VAL A 44 3.32 -9.24 19.36
C VAL A 44 3.25 -7.74 19.17
N LEU A 45 3.34 -7.25 17.95
CA LEU A 45 3.15 -5.86 17.61
C LEU A 45 1.73 -5.66 17.06
N ASN A 46 0.83 -5.11 17.87
CA ASN A 46 -0.56 -4.86 17.48
C ASN A 46 -0.68 -3.51 16.76
N LEU A 47 -1.06 -3.56 15.47
CA LEU A 47 -1.16 -2.40 14.58
C LEU A 47 -2.62 -2.00 14.28
N ARG A 48 -3.61 -2.52 15.02
CA ARG A 48 -5.04 -2.27 14.76
C ARG A 48 -5.41 -0.79 14.70
N LEU A 49 -4.79 0.02 15.53
CA LEU A 49 -5.08 1.44 15.64
C LEU A 49 -4.01 2.33 14.97
N VAL A 50 -3.16 1.73 14.15
CA VAL A 50 -2.17 2.47 13.34
C VAL A 50 -2.84 2.93 12.04
N ARG A 51 -2.87 4.25 11.84
CA ARG A 51 -3.50 4.89 10.67
C ARG A 51 -2.50 5.24 9.57
N PHE A 52 -1.23 5.33 9.91
CA PHE A 52 -0.15 5.67 8.99
C PHE A 52 1.15 5.02 9.44
N ILE A 53 1.92 4.54 8.48
CA ILE A 53 3.27 4.01 8.68
C ILE A 53 4.17 4.51 7.53
N ASN A 54 5.39 4.98 7.85
CA ASN A 54 6.35 5.40 6.82
C ASN A 54 7.47 4.36 6.65
N SER A 55 8.35 4.61 5.67
CA SER A 55 9.51 3.76 5.37
C SER A 55 10.43 3.54 6.56
N THR A 56 10.73 4.59 7.33
CA THR A 56 11.58 4.51 8.52
C THR A 56 10.98 3.61 9.59
N ALA A 57 9.65 3.70 9.79
CA ALA A 57 8.94 2.87 10.77
C ALA A 57 8.91 1.38 10.34
N LEU A 58 8.78 1.09 9.04
CA LEU A 58 8.93 -0.28 8.53
C LEU A 58 10.34 -0.82 8.78
N GLY A 59 11.38 0.00 8.56
CA GLY A 59 12.76 -0.32 8.92
C GLY A 59 12.94 -0.57 10.42
N ALA A 60 12.25 0.18 11.28
CA ALA A 60 12.27 -0.03 12.73
C ALA A 60 11.63 -1.38 13.13
N ILE A 61 10.55 -1.82 12.46
CA ILE A 61 9.98 -3.16 12.68
C ILE A 61 10.98 -4.25 12.30
N ILE A 62 11.68 -4.12 11.17
CA ILE A 62 12.73 -5.08 10.76
C ILE A 62 13.84 -5.13 11.82
N LYS A 63 14.31 -3.97 12.28
CA LYS A 63 15.34 -3.87 13.31
C LYS A 63 14.89 -4.51 14.62
N ALA A 64 13.68 -4.23 15.07
CA ALA A 64 13.08 -4.84 16.25
C ALA A 64 13.02 -6.37 16.15
N SER A 65 12.62 -6.90 14.98
CA SER A 65 12.62 -8.34 14.72
C SER A 65 14.02 -8.94 14.83
N LYS A 66 15.03 -8.31 14.22
CA LYS A 66 16.44 -8.76 14.31
C LYS A 66 16.95 -8.76 15.76
N THR A 67 16.61 -7.73 16.54
CA THR A 67 16.97 -7.62 17.95
C THR A 67 16.40 -8.79 18.77
N LEU A 68 15.12 -9.11 18.59
CA LEU A 68 14.45 -10.19 19.31
C LEU A 68 14.97 -11.57 18.88
N VAL A 69 15.19 -11.79 17.59
CA VAL A 69 15.77 -13.04 17.07
C VAL A 69 17.17 -13.27 17.63
N ALA A 70 18.01 -12.24 17.74
CA ALA A 70 19.33 -12.33 18.35
C ALA A 70 19.30 -12.71 19.85
N ARG A 71 18.15 -12.51 20.52
CA ARG A 71 17.90 -12.90 21.92
C ARG A 71 17.08 -14.20 22.05
N GLY A 72 16.98 -14.98 20.95
CA GLY A 72 16.25 -16.25 20.91
C GLY A 72 14.73 -16.10 20.89
N GLY A 73 14.22 -14.92 20.59
CA GLY A 73 12.81 -14.60 20.51
C GLY A 73 12.27 -14.44 19.11
N LYS A 74 11.10 -13.81 19.02
CA LYS A 74 10.40 -13.59 17.74
C LYS A 74 9.48 -12.37 17.82
N LEU A 75 9.40 -11.62 16.72
CA LEU A 75 8.39 -10.58 16.49
C LEU A 75 7.33 -11.09 15.53
N VAL A 76 6.07 -10.83 15.84
CA VAL A 76 4.94 -11.02 14.92
C VAL A 76 4.04 -9.80 14.95
N VAL A 77 3.28 -9.58 13.87
CA VAL A 77 2.29 -8.50 13.78
C VAL A 77 0.89 -9.06 14.00
N ALA A 78 0.09 -8.39 14.81
CA ALA A 78 -1.33 -8.68 15.00
C ALA A 78 -2.21 -7.54 14.54
N LYS A 79 -3.37 -7.90 13.95
CA LYS A 79 -4.45 -6.96 13.59
C LYS A 79 -3.96 -5.71 12.83
N PRO A 80 -3.10 -5.81 11.80
CA PRO A 80 -2.74 -4.62 11.05
C PRO A 80 -3.99 -4.00 10.43
N SER A 81 -4.08 -2.66 10.43
CA SER A 81 -5.10 -1.97 9.64
C SER A 81 -4.97 -2.37 8.16
N PRO A 82 -6.04 -2.29 7.34
CA PRO A 82 -5.98 -2.64 5.92
C PRO A 82 -4.80 -1.97 5.20
N PHE A 83 -4.59 -0.68 5.45
CA PHE A 83 -3.46 0.10 4.95
C PHE A 83 -2.09 -0.49 5.37
N CYS A 84 -1.89 -0.78 6.66
CA CYS A 84 -0.63 -1.36 7.13
C CYS A 84 -0.39 -2.75 6.54
N ARG A 85 -1.44 -3.58 6.43
CA ARG A 85 -1.37 -4.91 5.83
C ARG A 85 -0.87 -4.84 4.39
N GLU A 86 -1.53 -4.03 3.58
CA GLU A 86 -1.18 -3.89 2.17
C GLU A 86 0.28 -3.49 1.98
N ILE A 87 0.76 -2.49 2.73
CA ILE A 87 2.15 -2.06 2.65
C ILE A 87 3.11 -3.16 3.07
N ILE A 88 2.84 -3.84 4.20
CA ILE A 88 3.68 -4.91 4.72
C ILE A 88 3.80 -6.06 3.71
N GLU A 89 2.68 -6.49 3.12
CA GLU A 89 2.64 -7.55 2.10
C GLU A 89 3.30 -7.11 0.79
N LYS A 90 3.05 -5.88 0.33
CA LYS A 90 3.63 -5.33 -0.91
C LYS A 90 5.16 -5.25 -0.89
N ILE A 91 5.75 -5.01 0.28
CA ILE A 91 7.22 -5.00 0.45
C ILE A 91 7.80 -6.37 0.80
N GLY A 92 6.94 -7.37 1.12
CA GLY A 92 7.33 -8.73 1.50
C GLY A 92 7.81 -8.85 2.95
N LEU A 93 7.50 -7.87 3.82
CA LEU A 93 7.88 -7.90 5.24
C LEU A 93 7.16 -9.02 6.02
N ASP A 94 5.98 -9.42 5.58
CA ASP A 94 5.21 -10.56 6.10
C ASP A 94 5.99 -11.88 6.08
N ARG A 95 6.99 -12.01 5.22
CA ARG A 95 7.89 -13.17 5.15
C ARG A 95 8.93 -13.19 6.27
N VAL A 96 9.22 -12.05 6.87
CA VAL A 96 10.18 -11.89 7.98
C VAL A 96 9.45 -11.74 9.30
N VAL A 97 8.36 -10.99 9.31
CA VAL A 97 7.51 -10.71 10.47
C VAL A 97 6.09 -11.16 10.14
N PRO A 98 5.71 -12.40 10.51
CA PRO A 98 4.40 -12.96 10.18
C PRO A 98 3.24 -12.12 10.70
N ILE A 99 2.14 -12.09 9.94
CA ILE A 99 0.92 -11.32 10.24
C ILE A 99 -0.20 -12.27 10.69
N TYR A 100 -0.96 -11.84 11.69
CA TYR A 100 -2.12 -12.55 12.23
C TYR A 100 -3.32 -11.61 12.39
N ASP A 101 -4.54 -12.16 12.26
CA ASP A 101 -5.77 -11.38 12.35
C ASP A 101 -6.23 -11.13 13.78
N THR A 102 -5.71 -11.90 14.74
CA THR A 102 -6.04 -11.74 16.17
C THR A 102 -4.77 -11.80 17.03
N ASP A 103 -4.86 -11.24 18.25
CA ASP A 103 -3.75 -11.29 19.20
C ASP A 103 -3.51 -12.73 19.67
N GLU A 104 -4.57 -13.54 19.83
CA GLU A 104 -4.50 -14.95 20.23
C GLU A 104 -3.80 -15.80 19.18
N ALA A 105 -4.13 -15.58 17.89
CA ALA A 105 -3.46 -16.24 16.77
C ALA A 105 -1.98 -15.85 16.69
N ALA A 106 -1.66 -14.55 16.93
CA ALA A 106 -0.30 -14.06 16.97
C ALA A 106 0.50 -14.69 18.11
N VAL A 107 -0.05 -14.76 19.31
CA VAL A 107 0.57 -15.44 20.46
C VAL A 107 0.82 -16.91 20.16
N THR A 108 -0.16 -17.61 19.59
CA THR A 108 0.02 -19.03 19.18
C THR A 108 1.15 -19.15 18.16
N GLY A 109 1.23 -18.24 17.18
CA GLY A 109 2.26 -18.22 16.15
C GLY A 109 3.67 -17.90 16.65
N LEU A 110 3.81 -17.19 17.79
CA LEU A 110 5.11 -16.97 18.44
C LEU A 110 5.75 -18.30 18.87
N PHE A 111 4.94 -19.24 19.35
CA PHE A 111 5.41 -20.50 19.92
C PHE A 111 5.30 -21.71 18.96
N GLY A 112 5.15 -21.44 17.66
CA GLY A 112 5.17 -22.49 16.63
C GLY A 112 3.86 -23.25 16.44
N GLY A 113 2.74 -22.77 17.01
CA GLY A 113 1.41 -23.31 16.77
C GLY A 113 0.99 -23.10 15.31
N ALA A 114 0.37 -24.13 14.70
CA ALA A 114 -0.17 -24.02 13.36
C ALA A 114 -1.44 -23.15 13.37
N VAL A 115 -1.29 -21.88 12.98
CA VAL A 115 -2.42 -20.99 12.72
C VAL A 115 -2.36 -20.65 11.22
N PRO A 116 -3.48 -20.72 10.48
CA PRO A 116 -3.49 -20.29 9.09
C PRO A 116 -3.04 -18.84 9.01
N ALA A 117 -2.01 -18.56 8.19
CA ALA A 117 -1.69 -17.18 7.83
C ALA A 117 -2.95 -16.57 7.19
N SER A 118 -3.33 -15.37 7.64
CA SER A 118 -4.52 -14.72 7.12
C SER A 118 -4.36 -14.45 5.63
N LYS A 119 -5.28 -14.95 4.83
CA LYS A 119 -5.46 -14.46 3.46
C LYS A 119 -6.18 -13.13 3.58
N GLY A 120 -5.62 -12.08 2.97
CA GLY A 120 -6.17 -10.73 3.01
C GLY A 120 -7.68 -10.72 2.79
N GLY A 121 -8.40 -10.05 3.70
CA GLY A 121 -9.82 -9.79 3.55
C GLY A 121 -10.08 -8.83 2.38
N GLU A 122 -11.31 -8.81 1.86
CA GLU A 122 -11.75 -7.82 0.88
C GLU A 122 -11.43 -6.41 1.38
N LEU A 123 -10.69 -5.68 0.57
CA LEU A 123 -10.26 -4.31 0.88
C LEU A 123 -11.43 -3.34 0.65
N PRO A 124 -11.57 -2.27 1.46
CA PRO A 124 -12.53 -1.21 1.20
C PRO A 124 -12.27 -0.55 -0.16
N GLU A 125 -13.33 -0.04 -0.81
CA GLU A 125 -13.29 0.57 -2.16
C GLU A 125 -12.38 1.80 -2.31
N GLU A 126 -11.91 2.42 -1.23
CA GLU A 126 -10.90 3.50 -1.22
C GLU A 126 -9.57 3.00 -0.65
N ASP A 127 -8.78 2.39 -1.51
CA ASP A 127 -7.44 1.93 -1.21
C ASP A 127 -6.41 3.05 -1.49
N GLU A 128 -5.41 3.22 -0.61
CA GLU A 128 -4.30 4.16 -0.83
C GLU A 128 -3.44 3.81 -2.05
N SER A 129 -3.59 2.60 -2.59
CA SER A 129 -3.03 2.18 -3.87
C SER A 129 -3.91 2.53 -5.08
N SER A 130 -5.04 3.20 -4.90
CA SER A 130 -5.91 3.56 -6.00
C SER A 130 -5.27 4.59 -6.92
N VAL A 131 -5.39 4.37 -8.23
CA VAL A 131 -5.04 5.31 -9.28
C VAL A 131 -6.32 5.75 -9.97
N LEU A 132 -6.67 7.01 -9.84
CA LEU A 132 -7.70 7.62 -10.66
C LEU A 132 -7.10 7.98 -12.01
N PHE A 133 -7.77 7.66 -13.10
CA PHE A 133 -7.29 7.97 -14.43
C PHE A 133 -8.42 8.42 -15.35
N ASN A 134 -8.10 9.28 -16.30
CA ASN A 134 -9.04 9.81 -17.29
C ASN A 134 -8.30 10.06 -18.61
N PRO A 135 -8.71 9.44 -19.74
CA PRO A 135 -8.21 9.83 -21.04
C PRO A 135 -8.43 11.31 -21.32
N THR A 136 -7.43 12.01 -21.82
CA THR A 136 -7.53 13.46 -22.09
C THR A 136 -8.39 13.77 -23.32
N ASP A 137 -8.56 12.79 -24.22
CA ASP A 137 -9.42 12.88 -25.39
C ASP A 137 -10.88 12.51 -25.06
N PRO A 138 -11.82 13.49 -25.06
CA PRO A 138 -13.22 13.22 -24.76
C PRO A 138 -13.90 12.34 -25.81
N GLN A 139 -13.46 12.39 -27.08
CA GLN A 139 -14.07 11.60 -28.16
C GLN A 139 -13.84 10.10 -27.94
N ARG A 140 -12.67 9.74 -27.40
CA ARG A 140 -12.36 8.36 -27.02
C ARG A 140 -13.31 7.85 -25.94
N ILE A 141 -13.57 8.65 -24.90
CA ILE A 141 -14.50 8.29 -23.85
C ILE A 141 -15.93 8.14 -24.43
N GLU A 142 -16.34 9.03 -25.32
CA GLU A 142 -17.65 9.00 -25.96
C GLU A 142 -17.86 7.80 -26.88
N HIS A 143 -16.79 7.33 -27.51
CA HIS A 143 -16.84 6.16 -28.38
C HIS A 143 -17.03 4.86 -27.59
N PHE A 144 -16.33 4.69 -26.47
CA PHE A 144 -16.31 3.43 -25.73
C PHE A 144 -17.37 3.37 -24.60
N LEU A 145 -17.80 4.51 -24.06
CA LEU A 145 -18.71 4.55 -22.92
C LEU A 145 -20.04 5.17 -23.28
N SER A 146 -21.13 4.49 -22.94
CA SER A 146 -22.49 5.00 -23.10
C SER A 146 -22.72 6.28 -22.29
N SER A 147 -23.67 7.11 -22.70
CA SER A 147 -24.02 8.36 -22.02
C SER A 147 -24.43 8.17 -20.55
N SER A 148 -24.99 7.01 -20.20
CA SER A 148 -25.38 6.66 -18.84
C SER A 148 -24.18 6.40 -17.91
N ARG A 149 -23.01 6.12 -18.46
CA ARG A 149 -21.74 5.88 -17.72
C ARG A 149 -20.86 7.11 -17.62
N ARG A 150 -21.27 8.21 -18.25
CA ARG A 150 -20.54 9.49 -18.25
C ARG A 150 -21.21 10.48 -17.31
N PHE A 151 -20.43 11.31 -16.63
CA PHE A 151 -20.95 12.38 -15.81
C PHE A 151 -20.71 13.76 -16.45
N LYS A 152 -21.46 14.77 -15.98
CA LYS A 152 -21.31 16.14 -16.51
C LYS A 152 -19.92 16.69 -16.15
N PRO A 153 -19.27 17.46 -17.05
CA PRO A 153 -18.00 18.10 -16.75
C PRO A 153 -18.05 18.89 -15.45
N GLY A 154 -17.05 18.71 -14.58
CA GLY A 154 -17.00 19.34 -13.27
C GLY A 154 -17.88 18.71 -12.18
N ALA A 155 -18.60 17.64 -12.48
CA ALA A 155 -19.30 16.88 -11.45
C ALA A 155 -18.31 16.18 -10.51
N ILE A 156 -18.70 16.07 -9.24
CA ILE A 156 -17.97 15.27 -8.26
C ILE A 156 -18.20 13.81 -8.59
N ASN A 157 -17.12 13.02 -8.67
CA ASN A 157 -17.24 11.57 -8.83
C ASN A 157 -18.01 11.01 -7.63
N PRO A 158 -19.17 10.33 -7.83
CA PRO A 158 -20.01 9.87 -6.74
C PRO A 158 -19.35 8.79 -5.88
N VAL A 159 -18.35 8.07 -6.41
CA VAL A 159 -17.65 7.01 -5.68
C VAL A 159 -16.49 7.59 -4.85
N HIS A 160 -15.76 8.57 -5.38
CA HIS A 160 -14.52 9.06 -4.77
C HIS A 160 -14.60 10.50 -4.24
N ALA A 161 -15.77 11.13 -4.28
CA ALA A 161 -16.03 12.50 -3.81
C ALA A 161 -15.06 13.58 -4.33
N HIS A 162 -14.36 13.34 -5.45
CA HIS A 162 -13.38 14.23 -6.04
C HIS A 162 -13.79 14.71 -7.42
N GLN A 163 -13.50 15.97 -7.73
CA GLN A 163 -13.56 16.48 -9.10
C GLN A 163 -12.28 16.04 -9.83
N PHE A 164 -12.39 15.04 -10.68
CA PHE A 164 -11.29 14.57 -11.50
C PHE A 164 -11.81 14.00 -12.83
N GLY A 165 -11.14 14.36 -13.92
CA GLY A 165 -11.56 13.99 -15.27
C GLY A 165 -12.60 14.93 -15.86
N ALA A 166 -12.86 14.82 -17.18
CA ALA A 166 -13.77 15.69 -17.90
C ALA A 166 -15.22 15.21 -17.82
N ASN A 167 -15.47 13.93 -18.11
CA ASN A 167 -16.80 13.33 -18.22
C ASN A 167 -16.84 11.87 -17.78
N TRP A 168 -15.72 11.30 -17.37
CA TRP A 168 -15.58 9.96 -16.81
C TRP A 168 -14.27 9.85 -16.04
N THR A 169 -14.20 8.93 -15.09
CA THR A 169 -12.98 8.61 -14.34
C THR A 169 -12.97 7.13 -14.06
N GLY A 170 -11.88 6.46 -14.49
CA GLY A 170 -11.60 5.08 -14.10
C GLY A 170 -10.83 5.04 -12.78
N VAL A 171 -10.98 3.92 -12.08
CA VAL A 171 -10.26 3.61 -10.86
C VAL A 171 -9.49 2.32 -11.07
N GLY A 172 -8.19 2.42 -11.08
CA GLY A 172 -7.27 1.29 -11.15
C GLY A 172 -6.54 1.09 -9.83
N ARG A 173 -5.85 -0.02 -9.70
CA ARG A 173 -4.97 -0.33 -8.58
C ARG A 173 -3.51 -0.21 -8.99
N MET A 174 -2.73 0.58 -8.29
CA MET A 174 -1.31 0.78 -8.57
C MET A 174 -0.52 -0.51 -8.34
N ALA A 175 0.19 -0.94 -9.38
CA ALA A 175 1.11 -2.08 -9.32
C ALA A 175 2.54 -1.63 -9.01
N SER A 176 3.03 -0.58 -9.70
CA SER A 176 4.33 0.03 -9.44
C SER A 176 4.34 1.52 -9.81
N LEU A 177 5.29 2.25 -9.22
CA LEU A 177 5.46 3.68 -9.43
C LEU A 177 6.95 4.01 -9.27
N ASP A 178 7.50 4.77 -10.22
CA ASP A 178 8.83 5.37 -10.19
C ASP A 178 8.81 6.76 -10.83
N ASP A 179 9.98 7.41 -10.94
CA ASP A 179 10.09 8.77 -11.48
C ASP A 179 9.86 8.87 -12.99
N GLN A 180 9.80 7.75 -13.71
CA GLN A 180 9.52 7.66 -15.14
C GLN A 180 8.03 7.47 -15.42
N GLY A 181 7.30 6.76 -14.52
CA GLY A 181 5.90 6.47 -14.76
C GLY A 181 5.26 5.56 -13.72
N LEU A 182 4.13 5.00 -14.09
CA LEU A 182 3.37 4.09 -13.22
C LEU A 182 2.80 2.91 -14.01
N HIS A 183 2.62 1.79 -13.29
CA HIS A 183 1.82 0.67 -13.75
C HIS A 183 0.62 0.50 -12.84
N PHE A 184 -0.53 0.22 -13.41
CA PHE A 184 -1.75 -0.07 -12.67
C PHE A 184 -2.58 -1.16 -13.35
N THR A 185 -3.42 -1.82 -12.60
CA THR A 185 -4.42 -2.76 -13.11
C THR A 185 -5.80 -2.13 -13.07
N TRP A 186 -6.66 -2.50 -14.02
CA TRP A 186 -8.05 -2.05 -14.06
C TRP A 186 -8.96 -3.19 -14.51
N THR A 187 -10.04 -3.40 -13.77
CA THR A 187 -11.01 -4.48 -13.98
C THR A 187 -12.30 -3.98 -14.65
N GLY A 188 -12.27 -2.80 -15.26
CA GLY A 188 -13.41 -2.25 -15.99
C GLY A 188 -14.41 -1.47 -15.13
N GLY A 189 -14.46 -1.70 -13.83
CA GLY A 189 -15.45 -1.08 -12.95
C GLY A 189 -16.88 -1.33 -13.45
N ASP A 190 -17.68 -0.27 -13.52
CA ASP A 190 -19.06 -0.32 -13.98
C ASP A 190 -19.22 -0.03 -15.48
N THR A 191 -18.14 0.00 -16.28
CA THR A 191 -18.20 0.34 -17.71
C THR A 191 -18.87 -0.73 -18.56
N GLY A 192 -18.85 -1.99 -18.13
CA GLY A 192 -19.35 -3.13 -18.89
C GLY A 192 -18.44 -3.53 -20.06
N LEU A 193 -17.23 -2.97 -20.15
CA LEU A 193 -16.24 -3.35 -21.16
C LEU A 193 -15.61 -4.70 -20.79
N ASP A 194 -15.39 -5.52 -21.80
CA ASP A 194 -14.52 -6.69 -21.69
C ASP A 194 -13.03 -6.27 -21.72
N PRO A 195 -12.08 -7.16 -21.42
CA PRO A 195 -10.65 -6.82 -21.43
C PRO A 195 -10.15 -6.24 -22.74
N PHE A 196 -10.66 -6.72 -23.88
CA PHE A 196 -10.32 -6.17 -25.20
C PHE A 196 -10.82 -4.72 -25.33
N GLY A 197 -12.09 -4.44 -25.03
CA GLY A 197 -12.65 -3.09 -25.04
C GLY A 197 -11.92 -2.13 -24.09
N MET A 198 -11.52 -2.62 -22.91
CA MET A 198 -10.67 -1.87 -21.97
C MET A 198 -9.32 -1.53 -22.59
N GLY A 199 -8.66 -2.49 -23.25
CA GLY A 199 -7.40 -2.30 -23.96
C GLY A 199 -7.52 -1.30 -25.11
N GLN A 200 -8.65 -1.30 -25.81
CA GLN A 200 -8.92 -0.32 -26.87
C GLN A 200 -9.17 1.10 -26.33
N LEU A 201 -9.92 1.23 -25.23
CA LEU A 201 -10.11 2.52 -24.55
C LEU A 201 -8.77 3.10 -24.08
N LEU A 202 -7.89 2.24 -23.55
CA LEU A 202 -6.57 2.57 -22.99
C LEU A 202 -5.42 2.17 -23.94
N ALA A 203 -5.61 2.31 -25.26
CA ALA A 203 -4.60 1.92 -26.25
C ALA A 203 -3.27 2.69 -26.06
N ILE A 204 -2.18 2.06 -26.47
CA ILE A 204 -0.83 2.66 -26.48
C ILE A 204 -0.87 4.01 -27.19
N GLY A 205 -0.18 5.00 -26.61
CA GLY A 205 -0.16 6.40 -27.07
C GLY A 205 -1.30 7.26 -26.54
N THR A 206 -2.28 6.69 -25.83
CA THR A 206 -3.34 7.48 -25.16
C THR A 206 -2.75 8.30 -24.01
N GLU A 207 -3.03 9.61 -24.01
CA GLU A 207 -2.67 10.50 -22.92
C GLU A 207 -3.74 10.43 -21.82
N LEU A 208 -3.31 10.23 -20.59
CA LEU A 208 -4.14 10.16 -19.38
C LEU A 208 -3.82 11.30 -18.41
N LYS A 209 -4.83 11.91 -17.82
CA LYS A 209 -4.67 12.52 -16.51
C LYS A 209 -4.70 11.41 -15.47
N VAL A 210 -3.74 11.41 -14.55
CA VAL A 210 -3.67 10.45 -13.45
C VAL A 210 -3.60 11.17 -12.11
N LYS A 211 -4.26 10.58 -11.10
CA LYS A 211 -4.28 11.09 -9.74
C LYS A 211 -4.09 9.91 -8.78
N PHE A 212 -3.10 10.01 -7.91
CA PHE A 212 -2.68 8.93 -7.04
C PHE A 212 -2.15 9.45 -5.70
N ARG A 213 -2.03 8.55 -4.73
CA ARG A 213 -1.36 8.83 -3.45
C ARG A 213 -0.02 8.11 -3.38
N LEU A 214 0.87 8.63 -2.54
CA LEU A 214 2.12 7.98 -2.15
C LEU A 214 1.92 7.35 -0.77
N PRO A 215 1.74 6.01 -0.67
CA PRO A 215 1.30 5.37 0.57
C PRO A 215 2.18 5.62 1.80
N LEU A 216 3.48 5.78 1.63
CA LEU A 216 4.44 6.01 2.73
C LEU A 216 4.62 7.50 3.10
N PHE A 217 3.88 8.39 2.45
CA PHE A 217 4.00 9.83 2.63
C PHE A 217 2.66 10.43 3.07
N LYS A 218 2.66 11.29 4.07
CA LYS A 218 1.49 12.09 4.49
C LYS A 218 1.12 13.17 3.47
N LYS A 219 1.38 12.94 2.21
CA LYS A 219 1.07 13.87 1.13
C LYS A 219 -0.32 13.55 0.60
N GLY A 220 -1.07 14.58 0.28
CA GLY A 220 -2.35 14.44 -0.42
C GLY A 220 -2.18 13.78 -1.79
N PHE A 221 -3.20 13.87 -2.62
CA PHE A 221 -3.12 13.35 -3.98
C PHE A 221 -2.04 14.05 -4.79
N CYS A 222 -1.30 13.26 -5.57
CA CYS A 222 -0.42 13.69 -6.64
C CYS A 222 -1.18 13.63 -7.96
N GLU A 223 -0.95 14.59 -8.85
CA GLU A 223 -1.54 14.63 -10.19
C GLU A 223 -0.43 14.70 -11.24
N ALA A 224 -0.62 13.98 -12.33
CA ALA A 224 0.28 14.01 -13.48
C ALA A 224 -0.49 13.77 -14.79
N THR A 225 0.16 14.06 -15.90
CA THR A 225 -0.24 13.59 -17.23
C THR A 225 0.72 12.49 -17.64
N ALA A 226 0.20 11.35 -18.08
CA ALA A 226 1.00 10.20 -18.50
C ALA A 226 0.53 9.69 -19.87
N THR A 227 1.45 9.14 -20.65
CA THR A 227 1.15 8.50 -21.94
C THR A 227 1.26 6.99 -21.77
N ILE A 228 0.26 6.25 -22.22
CA ILE A 228 0.26 4.79 -22.18
C ILE A 228 1.34 4.23 -23.10
N THR A 229 2.20 3.40 -22.55
CA THR A 229 3.31 2.76 -23.27
C THR A 229 3.16 1.24 -23.36
N GLU A 230 2.35 0.65 -22.48
CA GLU A 230 2.13 -0.78 -22.40
C GLU A 230 0.68 -1.09 -22.04
N VAL A 231 0.10 -2.09 -22.71
CA VAL A 231 -1.22 -2.65 -22.40
C VAL A 231 -1.12 -4.16 -22.42
N GLU A 232 -1.41 -4.81 -21.32
CA GLU A 232 -1.45 -6.26 -21.16
C GLU A 232 -2.89 -6.67 -20.81
N GLU A 233 -3.56 -7.36 -21.73
CA GLU A 233 -4.88 -7.93 -21.47
C GLU A 233 -4.76 -9.12 -20.51
N ARG A 234 -5.69 -9.21 -19.55
CA ARG A 234 -5.79 -10.27 -18.55
C ARG A 234 -7.19 -10.86 -18.53
N THR A 235 -7.37 -11.96 -17.83
CA THR A 235 -8.66 -12.66 -17.76
C THR A 235 -9.77 -11.77 -17.20
N ASP A 236 -9.46 -10.88 -16.28
CA ASP A 236 -10.40 -10.06 -15.50
C ASP A 236 -10.19 -8.54 -15.69
N GLY A 237 -9.38 -8.13 -16.67
CA GLY A 237 -9.11 -6.72 -16.91
C GLY A 237 -7.87 -6.46 -17.72
N VAL A 238 -7.22 -5.32 -17.47
CA VAL A 238 -6.00 -4.91 -18.15
C VAL A 238 -4.94 -4.44 -17.15
N LYS A 239 -3.67 -4.66 -17.47
CA LYS A 239 -2.54 -4.00 -16.83
C LYS A 239 -1.99 -2.95 -17.79
N ILE A 240 -1.85 -1.74 -17.30
CA ILE A 240 -1.43 -0.56 -18.05
C ILE A 240 -0.09 -0.07 -17.52
N GLY A 241 0.86 0.15 -18.43
CA GLY A 241 2.07 0.91 -18.18
C GLY A 241 1.96 2.28 -18.83
N ALA A 242 2.29 3.35 -18.09
CA ALA A 242 2.22 4.71 -18.59
C ALA A 242 3.41 5.54 -18.09
N SER A 243 4.06 6.25 -19.01
CA SER A 243 5.18 7.15 -18.71
C SER A 243 4.70 8.57 -18.47
N PHE A 244 5.27 9.27 -17.50
CA PHE A 244 4.92 10.65 -17.19
C PHE A 244 5.33 11.59 -18.32
N ALA A 245 4.34 12.20 -19.00
CA ALA A 245 4.53 13.25 -19.97
C ALA A 245 4.70 14.63 -19.27
N ARG A 246 3.90 14.88 -18.22
CA ARG A 246 3.95 16.10 -17.40
C ARG A 246 3.70 15.75 -15.93
N ILE A 247 4.63 16.13 -15.08
CA ILE A 247 4.55 15.99 -13.64
C ILE A 247 5.31 17.18 -13.01
N ASP A 248 4.77 17.80 -11.99
CA ASP A 248 5.46 18.90 -11.31
C ASP A 248 6.70 18.41 -10.52
N ASP A 249 7.69 19.29 -10.37
CA ASP A 249 8.98 18.91 -9.78
C ASP A 249 8.87 18.40 -8.34
N LYS A 250 7.93 18.95 -7.55
CA LYS A 250 7.71 18.49 -6.16
C LYS A 250 7.13 17.11 -6.11
N THR A 251 6.20 16.80 -7.04
CA THR A 251 5.62 15.46 -7.15
C THR A 251 6.64 14.47 -7.68
N ARG A 252 7.43 14.84 -8.70
CA ARG A 252 8.51 14.00 -9.23
C ARG A 252 9.53 13.64 -8.15
N GLU A 253 9.96 14.61 -7.35
CA GLU A 253 10.89 14.40 -6.24
C GLU A 253 10.29 13.47 -5.18
N ALA A 254 9.02 13.65 -4.80
CA ALA A 254 8.35 12.80 -3.84
C ALA A 254 8.18 11.36 -4.36
N VAL A 255 7.91 11.18 -5.66
CA VAL A 255 7.83 9.85 -6.30
C VAL A 255 9.20 9.18 -6.29
N ARG A 256 10.27 9.92 -6.61
CA ARG A 256 11.64 9.38 -6.57
C ARG A 256 12.00 8.92 -5.17
N GLN A 257 11.77 9.76 -4.16
CA GLN A 257 12.03 9.40 -2.76
C GLN A 257 11.22 8.16 -2.33
N TYR A 258 9.95 8.09 -2.72
CA TYR A 258 9.11 6.91 -2.46
C TYR A 258 9.69 5.63 -3.08
N ALA A 259 10.14 5.69 -4.33
CA ALA A 259 10.72 4.53 -5.01
C ALA A 259 12.05 4.09 -4.36
N GLU A 260 12.90 5.04 -3.97
CA GLU A 260 14.15 4.78 -3.25
C GLU A 260 13.90 4.15 -1.88
N ASP A 261 12.97 4.70 -1.10
CA ASP A 261 12.58 4.17 0.21
C ASP A 261 12.05 2.74 0.10
N LEU A 262 11.18 2.46 -0.87
CA LEU A 262 10.68 1.10 -1.11
C LEU A 262 11.79 0.11 -1.46
N LYS A 263 12.76 0.55 -2.27
CA LYS A 263 13.91 -0.28 -2.64
C LYS A 263 14.75 -0.61 -1.41
N LEU A 264 15.07 0.39 -0.59
CA LEU A 264 15.84 0.20 0.64
C LEU A 264 15.17 -0.79 1.59
N ILE A 265 13.86 -0.65 1.81
CA ILE A 265 13.10 -1.54 2.69
C ILE A 265 13.10 -2.97 2.14
N ARG A 266 12.86 -3.16 0.85
CA ARG A 266 12.89 -4.48 0.20
C ARG A 266 14.26 -5.14 0.30
N ASP A 267 15.34 -4.38 0.18
CA ASP A 267 16.69 -4.88 0.35
C ASP A 267 16.95 -5.30 1.81
N GLU A 268 16.46 -4.54 2.80
CA GLU A 268 16.53 -4.92 4.22
C GLU A 268 15.70 -6.16 4.56
N VAL A 269 14.50 -6.29 3.97
CA VAL A 269 13.68 -7.51 4.09
C VAL A 269 14.43 -8.71 3.51
N ARG A 270 15.02 -8.58 2.32
CA ARG A 270 15.79 -9.65 1.68
C ARG A 270 16.98 -10.09 2.53
N LYS A 271 17.72 -9.14 3.11
CA LYS A 271 18.83 -9.43 4.04
C LYS A 271 18.37 -10.10 5.34
N ALA A 272 17.14 -9.90 5.74
CA ALA A 272 16.58 -10.50 6.96
C ALA A 272 16.03 -11.92 6.74
N GLN A 273 15.86 -12.33 5.48
CA GLN A 273 15.42 -13.68 5.08
C GLN A 273 16.60 -14.67 4.91
N GLY A 274 17.81 -14.18 4.70
CA GLY A 274 19.04 -15.01 4.52
C GLY A 274 19.82 -15.13 5.79
#